data_58cc41cab581d8b898db7d1c523d0658
#
_entry.id   58cc41cab581d8b898db7d1c523d0658
#
_cell.length_a   1.000
_cell.length_b   1.000
_cell.length_c   1.000
_cell.angle_alpha   90.00
_cell.angle_beta   90.00
_cell.angle_gamma   90.00
#
_symmetry.space_group_name_H-M   'P 1'
#
loop_
_entity.id
_entity.type
_entity.pdbx_description
1 polymer ?
#
loop_
_entity_poly.entity_id
_entity_poly.type
_entity_poly.pdbx_seq_one_letter_code
_entity_poly.pdbx_strand_id
1 'polypeptide(L)'
;MVHATANIDHPVRQGLYGIFEVFMDTIVICSMTALVIMTTESLTGQANLTGAQLTLYAFEVGLGPLIGKYVLSAGLALFAFTTILGWYWYAETAATYLFGIWFKPVMKVSWIALILLGAAGGQILGTGAQSFLTELWDLADTLNGLMAIPNLLGLLLLSGVLRTIVKDFDLERKNGKL
;
A
#
# COMPACT_ATOMS: atom_id res chain seq x y z
N MET A 1 -9.40 6.62 4.50
CA MET A 1 -10.76 6.14 4.15
C MET A 1 -11.16 4.91 4.96
N VAL A 2 -10.39 3.80 4.95
CA VAL A 2 -10.71 2.60 5.74
C VAL A 2 -10.79 2.90 7.24
N HIS A 3 -9.88 3.67 7.80
CA HIS A 3 -9.90 4.08 9.21
C HIS A 3 -11.17 4.84 9.62
N ALA A 4 -11.86 5.50 8.68
CA ALA A 4 -13.10 6.22 8.97
C ALA A 4 -14.30 5.29 9.20
N THR A 5 -14.18 3.99 8.85
CA THR A 5 -15.23 2.98 9.07
C THR A 5 -15.03 2.18 10.36
N ALA A 6 -13.94 2.43 11.10
CA ALA A 6 -13.64 1.74 12.33
C ALA A 6 -14.64 2.13 13.45
N ASN A 7 -15.17 1.13 14.15
CA ASN A 7 -16.05 1.35 15.30
C ASN A 7 -15.20 1.56 16.56
N ILE A 8 -14.86 2.80 16.84
CA ILE A 8 -13.96 3.22 17.93
C ILE A 8 -14.61 4.39 18.69
N ASP A 9 -14.38 4.42 19.99
CA ASP A 9 -14.96 5.42 20.91
C ASP A 9 -14.54 6.85 20.59
N HIS A 10 -13.28 7.05 20.12
CA HIS A 10 -12.80 8.39 19.77
C HIS A 10 -11.86 8.37 18.56
N PRO A 11 -12.00 9.33 17.60
CA PRO A 11 -11.20 9.37 16.34
C PRO A 11 -9.68 9.40 16.54
N VAL A 12 -9.20 10.02 17.64
CA VAL A 12 -7.76 10.10 17.95
C VAL A 12 -7.15 8.73 18.18
N ARG A 13 -7.88 7.78 18.80
CA ARG A 13 -7.38 6.41 18.96
C ARG A 13 -7.09 5.76 17.61
N GLN A 14 -8.00 5.90 16.65
CA GLN A 14 -7.79 5.38 15.30
C GLN A 14 -6.63 6.09 14.59
N GLY A 15 -6.48 7.39 14.78
CA GLY A 15 -5.34 8.14 14.27
C GLY A 15 -4.00 7.63 14.80
N LEU A 16 -3.92 7.30 16.10
CA LEU A 16 -2.72 6.71 16.71
C LEU A 16 -2.40 5.32 16.15
N TYR A 17 -3.41 4.47 15.93
CA TYR A 17 -3.21 3.18 15.26
C TYR A 17 -2.68 3.38 13.83
N GLY A 18 -3.24 4.32 13.07
CA GLY A 18 -2.75 4.64 11.72
C GLY A 18 -1.30 5.13 11.70
N ILE A 19 -0.89 5.95 12.67
CA ILE A 19 0.51 6.38 12.80
C ILE A 19 1.43 5.18 13.05
N PHE A 20 1.05 4.30 13.99
CA PHE A 20 1.82 3.10 14.31
C PHE A 20 1.92 2.15 13.11
N GLU A 21 0.81 1.91 12.41
CA GLU A 21 0.74 1.07 11.21
C GLU A 21 1.67 1.56 10.11
N VAL A 22 1.57 2.85 9.76
CA VAL A 22 2.43 3.47 8.73
C VAL A 22 3.91 3.46 9.15
N PHE A 23 4.21 3.69 10.43
CA PHE A 23 5.58 3.58 10.92
C PHE A 23 6.13 2.16 10.77
N MET A 24 5.36 1.14 11.17
CA MET A 24 5.78 -0.26 11.03
C MET A 24 5.97 -0.66 9.58
N ASP A 25 5.06 -0.30 8.71
CA ASP A 25 5.15 -0.63 7.28
C ASP A 25 6.30 0.12 6.60
N THR A 26 6.31 1.44 6.68
CA THR A 26 7.24 2.27 5.91
C THR A 26 8.65 2.30 6.51
N ILE A 27 8.78 2.44 7.83
CA ILE A 27 10.11 2.56 8.45
C ILE A 27 10.69 1.18 8.78
N VAL A 28 9.93 0.30 9.42
CA VAL A 28 10.49 -0.98 9.87
C VAL A 28 10.58 -1.97 8.71
N ILE A 29 9.49 -2.27 8.04
CA ILE A 29 9.45 -3.31 6.99
C ILE A 29 10.29 -2.91 5.78
N CYS A 30 10.11 -1.69 5.25
CA CYS A 30 10.88 -1.23 4.09
C CYS A 30 12.38 -1.13 4.38
N SER A 31 12.78 -0.60 5.57
CA SER A 31 14.19 -0.53 5.95
C SER A 31 14.79 -1.91 6.13
N MET A 32 14.05 -2.85 6.74
CA MET A 32 14.49 -4.24 6.90
C MET A 32 14.72 -4.91 5.54
N THR A 33 13.79 -4.74 4.60
CA THR A 33 13.92 -5.27 3.23
C THR A 33 15.13 -4.67 2.52
N ALA A 34 15.31 -3.35 2.60
CA ALA A 34 16.46 -2.66 2.01
C ALA A 34 17.80 -3.17 2.60
N LEU A 35 17.87 -3.32 3.93
CA LEU A 35 19.05 -3.86 4.60
C LEU A 35 19.37 -5.30 4.17
N VAL A 36 18.37 -6.16 4.04
CA VAL A 36 18.58 -7.53 3.56
C VAL A 36 19.15 -7.52 2.14
N ILE A 37 18.62 -6.70 1.23
CA ILE A 37 19.13 -6.58 -0.13
C ILE A 37 20.57 -6.09 -0.14
N MET A 38 20.89 -5.09 0.66
CA MET A 38 22.24 -4.50 0.73
C MET A 38 23.27 -5.43 1.37
N THR A 39 22.92 -6.14 2.43
CA THR A 39 23.84 -6.99 3.20
C THR A 39 24.08 -8.36 2.53
N THR A 40 23.18 -8.81 1.65
CA THR A 40 23.31 -10.08 0.93
C THR A 40 24.04 -9.93 -0.42
N GLU A 41 24.60 -8.77 -0.72
CA GLU A 41 25.29 -8.48 -1.99
C GLU A 41 24.43 -8.75 -3.25
N SER A 42 23.13 -8.78 -3.09
CA SER A 42 22.17 -9.13 -4.16
C SER A 42 22.20 -8.10 -5.30
N LEU A 43 22.60 -6.87 -5.02
CA LEU A 43 22.75 -5.80 -6.03
C LEU A 43 23.94 -6.02 -6.96
N THR A 44 25.03 -6.64 -6.47
CA THR A 44 26.26 -6.82 -7.21
C THR A 44 26.34 -8.15 -7.95
N GLY A 45 25.66 -9.17 -7.41
CA GLY A 45 25.72 -10.55 -7.92
C GLY A 45 24.71 -10.89 -9.04
N GLN A 46 23.62 -10.12 -9.16
CA GLN A 46 22.51 -10.42 -10.07
C GLN A 46 21.99 -9.12 -10.73
N ALA A 47 22.78 -8.55 -11.62
CA ALA A 47 22.54 -7.25 -12.25
C ALA A 47 21.20 -7.10 -12.99
N ASN A 48 20.48 -8.19 -13.26
CA ASN A 48 19.23 -8.19 -14.03
C ASN A 48 17.96 -8.47 -13.18
N LEU A 49 18.10 -8.65 -11.86
CA LEU A 49 16.93 -8.87 -10.98
C LEU A 49 16.38 -7.54 -10.48
N THR A 50 15.06 -7.38 -10.56
CA THR A 50 14.35 -6.20 -10.09
C THR A 50 13.10 -6.59 -9.27
N GLY A 51 12.60 -5.66 -8.45
CA GLY A 51 11.36 -5.83 -7.70
C GLY A 51 11.35 -7.07 -6.79
N ALA A 52 10.27 -7.83 -6.85
CA ALA A 52 10.06 -9.01 -6.00
C ALA A 52 11.11 -10.11 -6.22
N GLN A 53 11.66 -10.25 -7.42
CA GLN A 53 12.68 -11.26 -7.73
C GLN A 53 14.00 -10.95 -7.01
N LEU A 54 14.42 -9.70 -6.99
CA LEU A 54 15.60 -9.25 -6.25
C LEU A 54 15.45 -9.49 -4.75
N THR A 55 14.29 -9.14 -4.21
CA THR A 55 13.99 -9.37 -2.79
C THR A 55 13.98 -10.86 -2.45
N LEU A 56 13.37 -11.69 -3.30
CA LEU A 56 13.37 -13.15 -3.12
C LEU A 56 14.78 -13.72 -3.07
N TYR A 57 15.61 -13.35 -4.03
CA TYR A 57 17.00 -13.76 -4.06
C TYR A 57 17.78 -13.33 -2.82
N ALA A 58 17.59 -12.09 -2.36
CA ALA A 58 18.23 -11.59 -1.16
C ALA A 58 17.85 -12.38 0.10
N PHE A 59 16.57 -12.71 0.24
CA PHE A 59 16.10 -13.54 1.36
C PHE A 59 16.56 -15.01 1.27
N GLU A 60 16.65 -15.56 0.06
CA GLU A 60 17.24 -16.91 -0.16
C GLU A 60 18.71 -16.95 0.23
N VAL A 61 19.49 -15.92 -0.10
CA VAL A 61 20.91 -15.83 0.30
C VAL A 61 21.04 -15.67 1.81
N GLY A 62 20.20 -14.81 2.45
CA GLY A 62 20.30 -14.50 3.88
C GLY A 62 19.76 -15.60 4.81
N LEU A 63 18.64 -16.23 4.46
CA LEU A 63 17.94 -17.24 5.31
C LEU A 63 18.09 -18.68 4.79
N GLY A 64 18.74 -18.85 3.66
CA GLY A 64 18.81 -20.12 2.95
C GLY A 64 17.66 -20.32 1.95
N PRO A 65 17.91 -21.16 0.91
CA PRO A 65 17.01 -21.23 -0.26
C PRO A 65 15.60 -21.74 0.06
N LEU A 66 15.45 -22.57 1.09
CA LEU A 66 14.15 -23.12 1.46
C LEU A 66 13.35 -22.11 2.30
N ILE A 67 13.93 -21.65 3.41
CA ILE A 67 13.25 -20.77 4.39
C ILE A 67 13.00 -19.41 3.75
N GLY A 68 14.00 -18.80 3.12
CA GLY A 68 13.88 -17.49 2.48
C GLY A 68 12.78 -17.47 1.42
N LYS A 69 12.74 -18.50 0.56
CA LYS A 69 11.71 -18.65 -0.47
C LYS A 69 10.30 -18.72 0.10
N TYR A 70 10.06 -19.63 1.04
CA TYR A 70 8.70 -19.82 1.57
C TYR A 70 8.22 -18.65 2.42
N VAL A 71 9.07 -18.11 3.29
CA VAL A 71 8.72 -16.97 4.14
C VAL A 71 8.39 -15.76 3.30
N LEU A 72 9.25 -15.41 2.33
CA LEU A 72 8.99 -14.25 1.50
C LEU A 72 7.81 -14.45 0.55
N SER A 73 7.68 -15.63 -0.09
CA SER A 73 6.56 -15.90 -1.00
C SER A 73 5.22 -15.83 -0.27
N ALA A 74 5.13 -16.40 0.93
CA ALA A 74 3.92 -16.31 1.75
C ALA A 74 3.65 -14.86 2.19
N GLY A 75 4.67 -14.14 2.62
CA GLY A 75 4.56 -12.71 2.99
C GLY A 75 4.09 -11.86 1.82
N LEU A 76 4.70 -12.01 0.65
CA LEU A 76 4.31 -11.28 -0.57
C LEU A 76 2.89 -11.63 -1.01
N ALA A 77 2.47 -12.89 -0.93
CA ALA A 77 1.11 -13.29 -1.28
C ALA A 77 0.07 -12.64 -0.36
N LEU A 78 0.31 -12.65 0.96
CA LEU A 78 -0.57 -12.00 1.93
C LEU A 78 -0.59 -10.49 1.74
N PHE A 79 0.57 -9.86 1.55
CA PHE A 79 0.70 -8.43 1.33
C PHE A 79 0.00 -7.99 0.03
N ALA A 80 0.20 -8.72 -1.07
CA ALA A 80 -0.48 -8.46 -2.34
C ALA A 80 -2.00 -8.58 -2.18
N PHE A 81 -2.48 -9.62 -1.49
CA PHE A 81 -3.91 -9.82 -1.26
C PHE A 81 -4.53 -8.66 -0.48
N THR A 82 -3.92 -8.25 0.64
CA THR A 82 -4.42 -7.14 1.45
C THR A 82 -4.36 -5.81 0.71
N THR A 83 -3.31 -5.59 -0.08
CA THR A 83 -3.15 -4.39 -0.91
C THR A 83 -4.24 -4.31 -1.98
N ILE A 84 -4.52 -5.39 -2.70
CA ILE A 84 -5.59 -5.45 -3.71
C ILE A 84 -6.95 -5.11 -3.08
N LEU A 85 -7.25 -5.63 -1.88
CA LEU A 85 -8.50 -5.32 -1.17
C LEU A 85 -8.56 -3.85 -0.73
N GLY A 86 -7.48 -3.32 -0.17
CA GLY A 86 -7.41 -1.93 0.28
C GLY A 86 -7.57 -0.93 -0.87
N TRP A 87 -6.86 -1.16 -1.97
CA TRP A 87 -6.95 -0.31 -3.15
C TRP A 87 -8.32 -0.40 -3.84
N TYR A 88 -8.93 -1.58 -3.86
CA TYR A 88 -10.31 -1.73 -4.33
C TYR A 88 -11.27 -0.84 -3.52
N TRP A 89 -11.14 -0.84 -2.19
CA TRP A 89 -11.97 -0.02 -1.32
C TRP A 89 -11.79 1.48 -1.60
N TYR A 90 -10.56 1.93 -1.80
CA TYR A 90 -10.30 3.32 -2.15
C TYR A 90 -10.90 3.68 -3.51
N ALA A 91 -10.70 2.84 -4.50
CA ALA A 91 -11.22 3.03 -5.85
C ALA A 91 -12.76 3.02 -5.86
N GLU A 92 -13.41 2.07 -5.17
CA GLU A 92 -14.87 2.00 -5.06
C GLU A 92 -15.44 3.23 -4.37
N THR A 93 -14.81 3.69 -3.28
CA THR A 93 -15.26 4.87 -2.55
C THR A 93 -15.15 6.13 -3.41
N ALA A 94 -14.03 6.33 -4.09
CA ALA A 94 -13.81 7.45 -4.99
C ALA A 94 -14.80 7.43 -6.18
N ALA A 95 -14.96 6.28 -6.81
CA ALA A 95 -15.88 6.10 -7.92
C ALA A 95 -17.35 6.33 -7.52
N THR A 96 -17.73 5.84 -6.35
CA THR A 96 -19.09 6.06 -5.81
C THR A 96 -19.34 7.54 -5.51
N TYR A 97 -18.33 8.26 -5.03
CA TYR A 97 -18.42 9.70 -4.81
C TYR A 97 -18.63 10.48 -6.11
N LEU A 98 -17.92 10.10 -7.18
CA LEU A 98 -17.96 10.80 -8.47
C LEU A 98 -19.18 10.43 -9.31
N PHE A 99 -19.52 9.13 -9.36
CA PHE A 99 -20.49 8.58 -10.31
C PHE A 99 -21.77 8.05 -9.65
N GLY A 100 -21.81 8.00 -8.31
CA GLY A 100 -22.94 7.48 -7.55
C GLY A 100 -22.91 5.97 -7.33
N ILE A 101 -23.84 5.49 -6.50
CA ILE A 101 -23.89 4.10 -6.00
C ILE A 101 -24.06 3.06 -7.13
N TRP A 102 -24.76 3.41 -8.21
CA TRP A 102 -24.99 2.51 -9.35
C TRP A 102 -23.69 2.05 -10.04
N PHE A 103 -22.59 2.79 -9.85
CA PHE A 103 -21.29 2.48 -10.45
C PHE A 103 -20.53 1.36 -9.73
N LYS A 104 -20.91 0.96 -8.51
CA LYS A 104 -20.26 -0.11 -7.74
C LYS A 104 -20.09 -1.43 -8.48
N PRO A 105 -21.14 -2.01 -9.15
CA PRO A 105 -20.98 -3.26 -9.88
C PRO A 105 -20.00 -3.13 -11.06
N VAL A 106 -19.98 -1.97 -11.73
CA VAL A 106 -19.05 -1.69 -12.82
C VAL A 106 -17.61 -1.71 -12.29
N MET A 107 -17.35 -1.01 -11.17
CA MET A 107 -16.04 -1.00 -10.52
C MET A 107 -15.60 -2.41 -10.13
N LYS A 108 -16.48 -3.21 -9.54
CA LYS A 108 -16.17 -4.56 -9.13
C LYS A 108 -15.76 -5.46 -10.30
N VAL A 109 -16.52 -5.42 -11.39
CA VAL A 109 -16.23 -6.21 -12.58
C VAL A 109 -14.93 -5.75 -13.25
N SER A 110 -14.75 -4.44 -13.43
CA SER A 110 -13.52 -3.89 -14.02
C SER A 110 -12.28 -4.19 -13.19
N TRP A 111 -12.38 -4.12 -11.85
CA TRP A 111 -11.28 -4.44 -10.96
C TRP A 111 -10.82 -5.89 -11.09
N ILE A 112 -11.77 -6.83 -11.07
CA ILE A 112 -11.47 -8.26 -11.26
C ILE A 112 -10.87 -8.50 -12.65
N ALA A 113 -11.43 -7.90 -13.69
CA ALA A 113 -10.90 -8.02 -15.05
C ALA A 113 -9.47 -7.50 -15.16
N LEU A 114 -9.15 -6.34 -14.56
CA LEU A 114 -7.81 -5.77 -14.56
C LEU A 114 -6.79 -6.64 -13.80
N ILE A 115 -7.19 -7.24 -12.67
CA ILE A 115 -6.33 -8.18 -11.94
C ILE A 115 -6.02 -9.40 -12.81
N LEU A 116 -7.03 -9.98 -13.44
CA LEU A 116 -6.84 -11.15 -14.32
C LEU A 116 -5.98 -10.82 -15.55
N LEU A 117 -6.20 -9.65 -16.16
CA LEU A 117 -5.39 -9.17 -17.27
C LEU A 117 -3.94 -8.89 -16.84
N GLY A 118 -3.72 -8.31 -15.67
CA GLY A 118 -2.39 -8.10 -15.12
C GLY A 118 -1.66 -9.40 -14.84
N ALA A 119 -2.34 -10.38 -14.25
CA ALA A 119 -1.77 -11.70 -13.97
C ALA A 119 -1.47 -12.51 -15.24
N ALA A 120 -2.32 -12.42 -16.25
CA ALA A 120 -2.15 -13.13 -17.53
C ALA A 120 -1.33 -12.34 -18.55
N GLY A 121 -1.12 -11.04 -18.35
CA GLY A 121 -0.53 -10.13 -19.31
C GLY A 121 0.84 -10.54 -19.82
N GLY A 122 1.70 -11.03 -18.94
CA GLY A 122 3.04 -11.51 -19.30
C GLY A 122 3.01 -12.75 -20.22
N GLN A 123 1.97 -13.58 -20.11
CA GLN A 123 1.80 -14.77 -20.95
C GLN A 123 1.12 -14.45 -22.29
N ILE A 124 0.20 -13.49 -22.31
CA ILE A 124 -0.60 -13.13 -23.48
C ILE A 124 0.14 -12.18 -24.41
N LEU A 125 0.84 -11.17 -23.86
CA LEU A 125 1.47 -10.10 -24.61
C LEU A 125 2.96 -10.37 -24.96
N GLY A 126 3.56 -11.44 -24.42
CA GLY A 126 4.94 -11.82 -24.71
C GLY A 126 5.96 -10.71 -24.34
N THR A 127 6.98 -10.51 -25.19
CA THR A 127 8.04 -9.52 -24.95
C THR A 127 7.55 -8.06 -24.98
N GLY A 128 6.44 -7.77 -25.63
CA GLY A 128 5.82 -6.43 -25.63
C GLY A 128 5.15 -6.06 -24.29
N ALA A 129 4.83 -7.05 -23.46
CA ALA A 129 4.22 -6.81 -22.16
C ALA A 129 5.13 -6.04 -21.20
N GLN A 130 6.45 -6.26 -21.25
CA GLN A 130 7.37 -5.60 -20.33
C GLN A 130 7.49 -4.10 -20.58
N SER A 131 7.58 -3.66 -21.84
CA SER A 131 7.59 -2.23 -22.14
C SER A 131 6.28 -1.53 -21.77
N PHE A 132 5.14 -2.16 -22.09
CA PHE A 132 3.84 -1.65 -21.70
C PHE A 132 3.65 -1.57 -20.18
N LEU A 133 4.08 -2.57 -19.43
CA LEU A 133 4.03 -2.55 -17.97
C LEU A 133 4.94 -1.45 -17.39
N THR A 134 6.13 -1.23 -17.95
CA THR A 134 7.01 -0.14 -17.52
C THR A 134 6.35 1.22 -17.73
N GLU A 135 5.77 1.48 -18.89
CA GLU A 135 5.05 2.73 -19.16
C GLU A 135 3.85 2.94 -18.22
N LEU A 136 3.12 1.85 -17.89
CA LEU A 136 2.04 1.91 -16.91
C LEU A 136 2.53 2.24 -15.50
N TRP A 137 3.68 1.70 -15.09
CA TRP A 137 4.29 2.03 -13.80
C TRP A 137 4.75 3.48 -13.76
N ASP A 138 5.40 3.99 -14.79
CA ASP A 138 5.82 5.39 -14.90
C ASP A 138 4.63 6.36 -14.83
N LEU A 139 3.52 5.99 -15.49
CA LEU A 139 2.26 6.74 -15.40
C LEU A 139 1.68 6.70 -13.98
N ALA A 140 1.63 5.52 -13.36
CA ALA A 140 1.12 5.34 -12.00
C ALA A 140 1.92 6.15 -10.99
N ASP A 141 3.25 6.15 -11.07
CA ASP A 141 4.14 6.91 -10.21
C ASP A 141 3.96 8.43 -10.39
N THR A 142 3.80 8.88 -11.63
CA THR A 142 3.50 10.28 -11.93
C THR A 142 2.16 10.71 -11.31
N LEU A 143 1.11 9.91 -11.47
CA LEU A 143 -0.22 10.20 -10.91
C LEU A 143 -0.19 10.18 -9.38
N ASN A 144 0.53 9.25 -8.75
CA ASN A 144 0.74 9.21 -7.31
C ASN A 144 1.46 10.47 -6.80
N GLY A 145 2.50 10.91 -7.51
CA GLY A 145 3.19 12.17 -7.20
C GLY A 145 2.27 13.38 -7.27
N LEU A 146 1.45 13.47 -8.32
CA LEU A 146 0.46 14.54 -8.48
C LEU A 146 -0.62 14.51 -7.38
N MET A 147 -1.03 13.33 -6.93
CA MET A 147 -2.02 13.17 -5.85
C MET A 147 -1.47 13.64 -4.49
N ALA A 148 -0.17 13.57 -4.28
CA ALA A 148 0.46 14.02 -3.03
C ALA A 148 0.25 15.52 -2.78
N ILE A 149 0.24 16.36 -3.83
CA ILE A 149 0.11 17.82 -3.70
C ILE A 149 -1.23 18.23 -3.05
N PRO A 150 -2.42 17.86 -3.60
CA PRO A 150 -3.68 18.22 -2.98
C PRO A 150 -3.88 17.55 -1.61
N ASN A 151 -3.32 16.37 -1.39
CA ASN A 151 -3.38 15.71 -0.10
C ASN A 151 -2.61 16.49 0.98
N LEU A 152 -1.39 16.93 0.70
CA LEU A 152 -0.60 17.75 1.62
C LEU A 152 -1.28 19.10 1.91
N LEU A 153 -1.84 19.75 0.89
CA LEU A 153 -2.60 20.98 1.09
C LEU A 153 -3.81 20.74 1.97
N GLY A 154 -4.56 19.68 1.78
CA GLY A 154 -5.68 19.28 2.61
C GLY A 154 -5.29 19.07 4.07
N LEU A 155 -4.18 18.37 4.33
CA LEU A 155 -3.67 18.15 5.68
C LEU A 155 -3.27 19.47 6.38
N LEU A 156 -2.60 20.37 5.66
CA LEU A 156 -2.24 21.69 6.20
C LEU A 156 -3.48 22.51 6.56
N LEU A 157 -4.46 22.57 5.69
CA LEU A 157 -5.72 23.30 5.91
C LEU A 157 -6.53 22.73 7.08
N LEU A 158 -6.53 21.40 7.25
CA LEU A 158 -7.23 20.71 8.32
C LEU A 158 -6.46 20.65 9.64
N SER A 159 -5.24 21.14 9.69
CA SER A 159 -4.38 21.10 10.91
C SER A 159 -5.02 21.78 12.13
N GLY A 160 -5.80 22.85 11.92
CA GLY A 160 -6.57 23.53 12.97
C GLY A 160 -7.67 22.64 13.56
N VAL A 161 -8.40 21.92 12.71
CA VAL A 161 -9.44 20.96 13.12
C VAL A 161 -8.81 19.81 13.92
N LEU A 162 -7.69 19.29 13.46
CA LEU A 162 -6.95 18.23 14.14
C LEU A 162 -6.56 18.64 15.57
N ARG A 163 -6.03 19.86 15.75
CA ARG A 163 -5.68 20.39 17.09
C ARG A 163 -6.90 20.45 18.03
N THR A 164 -8.06 20.79 17.50
CA THR A 164 -9.31 20.84 18.30
C THR A 164 -9.72 19.44 18.75
N ILE A 165 -9.68 18.45 17.84
CA ILE A 165 -10.04 17.06 18.13
C ILE A 165 -9.07 16.43 19.16
N VAL A 166 -7.77 16.73 19.05
CA VAL A 166 -6.77 16.24 20.02
C VAL A 166 -6.99 16.85 21.39
N LYS A 167 -7.30 18.15 21.49
CA LYS A 167 -7.63 18.80 22.77
C LYS A 167 -8.88 18.23 23.42
N ASP A 168 -9.90 17.92 22.64
CA ASP A 168 -11.13 17.30 23.10
C ASP A 168 -10.84 15.91 23.70
N PHE A 169 -10.06 15.10 22.99
CA PHE A 169 -9.59 13.80 23.49
C PHE A 169 -8.85 13.92 24.84
N ASP A 170 -7.94 14.87 24.97
CA ASP A 170 -7.20 15.08 26.21
C ASP A 170 -8.10 15.49 27.38
N LEU A 171 -9.14 16.27 27.11
CA LEU A 171 -10.14 16.68 28.11
C LEU A 171 -11.00 15.48 28.54
N GLU A 172 -11.50 14.68 27.59
CA GLU A 172 -12.30 13.50 27.89
C GLU A 172 -11.50 12.46 28.67
N ARG A 173 -10.23 12.23 28.31
CA ARG A 173 -9.31 11.36 29.02
C ARG A 173 -9.07 11.83 30.47
N LYS A 174 -8.87 13.13 30.69
CA LYS A 174 -8.69 13.69 32.04
C LYS A 174 -9.95 13.57 32.89
N ASN A 175 -11.13 13.59 32.28
CA ASN A 175 -12.41 13.46 32.95
C ASN A 175 -12.87 12.01 33.17
N GLY A 176 -12.05 11.02 32.82
CA GLY A 176 -12.32 9.59 32.97
C GLY A 176 -13.48 9.08 32.11
N LYS A 177 -13.73 9.72 30.95
CA LYS A 177 -14.78 9.34 30.01
C LYS A 177 -14.30 8.38 28.91
N LEU A 178 -12.97 8.18 28.79
CA LEU A 178 -12.31 7.32 27.79
C LEU A 178 -11.49 6.22 28.48
#